data_8c03d2864b208402af9331ffd3462cbd
#
_entry.id   8c03d2864b208402af9331ffd3462cbd
#
_cell.length_a   1.000
_cell.length_b   1.000
_cell.length_c   1.000
_cell.angle_alpha   90.00
_cell.angle_beta   90.00
_cell.angle_gamma   90.00
#
_symmetry.space_group_name_H-M   'P 1'
#
loop_
_entity.id
_entity.type
_entity.pdbx_description
1 polymer ?
#
loop_
_entity_poly.entity_id
_entity_poly.type
_entity_poly.pdbx_seq_one_letter_code
_entity_poly.pdbx_strand_id
1 'polypeptide(L)'
;DLHLSLRRQRQMCIRDSSEDLKRAKYIGTEKPMLKNKNIALLFEKDSTRTRCAFEVAAHDQGAHVTYLGPTGSQMGKKETAKDTARVLGGMYDGIEYRGFSQRTVETLAQYSGVPVWNGLTDEDHPTQVLADFLTAKEVLKKEYADINFTYVGDGRNNVANALMQGAAIMGMNFHLVCPKELNPTEELLNRCERIAAENGGNILITDDIDKGVKDSDVIYTDVWVSMGEPDEVWQERLKLLKPYQVNQTPVSYTHLTLPTKA
;
A
#
# COMPACT_ATOMS: atom_id res chain seq x y z
N ASP A 1 8.58 -9.80 -20.51
CA ASP A 1 7.57 -10.69 -19.96
C ASP A 1 6.19 -10.01 -20.02
N LEU A 2 5.24 -10.61 -20.73
CA LEU A 2 3.90 -10.08 -21.00
C LEU A 2 3.14 -9.74 -19.70
N HIS A 3 3.30 -10.56 -18.66
CA HIS A 3 2.67 -10.35 -17.36
C HIS A 3 3.16 -9.10 -16.62
N LEU A 4 4.43 -8.78 -16.69
CA LEU A 4 5.01 -7.58 -16.07
C LEU A 4 4.57 -6.31 -16.82
N SER A 5 4.58 -6.36 -18.16
CA SER A 5 4.06 -5.28 -19.00
C SER A 5 2.58 -4.98 -18.71
N LEU A 6 1.75 -6.02 -18.60
CA LEU A 6 0.32 -5.85 -18.26
C LEU A 6 0.10 -5.30 -16.84
N ARG A 7 0.94 -5.68 -15.87
CA ARG A 7 0.90 -5.11 -14.51
C ARG A 7 1.23 -3.63 -14.51
N ARG A 8 2.31 -3.23 -15.21
CA ARG A 8 2.69 -1.82 -15.37
C ARG A 8 1.59 -1.00 -16.03
N GLN A 9 1.05 -1.47 -17.16
CA GLN A 9 -0.04 -0.79 -17.85
C GLN A 9 -1.27 -0.63 -16.95
N ARG A 10 -1.65 -1.66 -16.19
CA ARG A 10 -2.79 -1.60 -15.26
C ARG A 10 -2.56 -0.56 -14.16
N GLN A 11 -1.38 -0.49 -13.57
CA GLN A 11 -1.10 0.49 -12.52
C GLN A 11 -1.04 1.92 -13.07
N MET A 12 -0.50 2.12 -14.26
CA MET A 12 -0.57 3.42 -14.95
C MET A 12 -2.01 3.84 -15.22
N CYS A 13 -2.86 2.93 -15.69
CA CYS A 13 -4.29 3.21 -15.89
C CYS A 13 -5.01 3.54 -14.58
N ILE A 14 -4.74 2.82 -13.48
CA ILE A 14 -5.31 3.10 -12.17
C ILE A 14 -4.90 4.50 -11.70
N ARG A 15 -3.64 4.87 -11.86
CA ARG A 15 -3.12 6.19 -11.53
C ARG A 15 -3.83 7.29 -12.30
N ASP A 16 -3.86 7.21 -13.63
CA ASP A 16 -4.44 8.24 -14.50
C ASP A 16 -5.93 8.41 -14.20
N SER A 17 -6.65 7.30 -13.98
CA SER A 17 -8.04 7.32 -13.54
C SER A 17 -8.20 7.96 -12.16
N SER A 18 -7.25 7.76 -11.23
CA SER A 18 -7.30 8.36 -9.89
C SER A 18 -7.13 9.88 -9.94
N GLU A 19 -6.21 10.39 -10.77
CA GLU A 19 -6.04 11.83 -11.00
C GLU A 19 -7.32 12.46 -11.59
N ASP A 20 -7.89 11.81 -12.61
CA ASP A 20 -9.11 12.28 -13.26
C ASP A 20 -10.34 12.25 -12.34
N LEU A 21 -10.54 11.18 -11.60
CA LEU A 21 -11.63 11.04 -10.63
C LEU A 21 -11.50 12.05 -9.50
N LYS A 22 -10.29 12.23 -8.95
CA LYS A 22 -10.03 13.25 -7.92
C LYS A 22 -10.38 14.64 -8.43
N ARG A 23 -9.93 15.01 -9.62
CA ARG A 23 -10.26 16.30 -10.25
C ARG A 23 -11.75 16.43 -10.47
N ALA A 24 -12.41 15.41 -11.04
CA ALA A 24 -13.84 15.42 -11.30
C ALA A 24 -14.68 15.60 -10.04
N LYS A 25 -14.29 14.93 -8.93
CA LYS A 25 -14.91 15.10 -7.63
C LYS A 25 -14.81 16.55 -7.12
N TYR A 26 -13.63 17.17 -7.17
CA TYR A 26 -13.44 18.55 -6.71
C TYR A 26 -14.23 19.59 -7.52
N ILE A 27 -14.39 19.38 -8.82
CA ILE A 27 -15.16 20.31 -9.69
C ILE A 27 -16.64 19.90 -9.83
N GLY A 28 -17.09 18.84 -9.17
CA GLY A 28 -18.49 18.40 -9.18
C GLY A 28 -18.97 17.77 -10.50
N THR A 29 -18.06 17.22 -11.30
CA THR A 29 -18.36 16.57 -12.60
C THR A 29 -18.19 15.07 -12.59
N GLU A 30 -17.94 14.48 -11.42
CA GLU A 30 -17.80 13.04 -11.25
C GLU A 30 -19.07 12.29 -11.69
N LYS A 31 -18.88 11.25 -12.48
CA LYS A 31 -19.99 10.42 -12.96
C LYS A 31 -19.99 9.07 -12.23
N PRO A 32 -21.15 8.60 -11.73
CA PRO A 32 -21.23 7.31 -11.04
C PRO A 32 -21.10 6.16 -12.04
N MET A 33 -19.91 5.52 -12.07
CA MET A 33 -19.57 4.42 -12.97
C MET A 33 -19.90 3.03 -12.40
N LEU A 34 -20.15 2.93 -11.09
CA LEU A 34 -20.47 1.67 -10.41
C LEU A 34 -21.97 1.60 -10.00
N LYS A 35 -22.84 2.25 -10.75
CA LYS A 35 -24.27 2.28 -10.46
C LYS A 35 -24.84 0.85 -10.40
N ASN A 36 -25.62 0.56 -9.36
CA ASN A 36 -26.21 -0.75 -9.06
C ASN A 36 -25.19 -1.88 -8.79
N LYS A 37 -23.92 -1.55 -8.50
CA LYS A 37 -22.92 -2.51 -8.04
C LYS A 37 -22.97 -2.64 -6.53
N ASN A 38 -22.66 -3.85 -6.04
CA ASN A 38 -22.59 -4.16 -4.61
C ASN A 38 -21.15 -4.55 -4.26
N ILE A 39 -20.56 -3.89 -3.27
CA ILE A 39 -19.20 -4.11 -2.82
C ILE A 39 -19.20 -4.63 -1.39
N ALA A 40 -18.52 -5.74 -1.14
CA ALA A 40 -18.28 -6.24 0.21
C ALA A 40 -16.98 -5.65 0.76
N LEU A 41 -17.01 -5.09 1.96
CA LEU A 41 -15.82 -4.69 2.69
C LEU A 41 -15.60 -5.72 3.83
N LEU A 42 -14.65 -6.62 3.64
CA LEU A 42 -14.37 -7.73 4.54
C LEU A 42 -13.15 -7.41 5.41
N PHE A 43 -13.38 -7.18 6.69
CA PHE A 43 -12.37 -6.73 7.65
C PHE A 43 -12.13 -7.77 8.75
N GLU A 44 -10.89 -8.24 8.88
CA GLU A 44 -10.40 -8.97 10.05
C GLU A 44 -9.66 -8.05 11.04
N LYS A 45 -9.17 -6.88 10.54
CA LYS A 45 -8.58 -5.79 11.34
C LYS A 45 -9.41 -4.52 11.19
N ASP A 46 -9.76 -3.90 12.28
CA ASP A 46 -10.47 -2.62 12.27
C ASP A 46 -9.65 -1.51 11.60
N SER A 47 -10.33 -0.63 10.89
CA SER A 47 -9.74 0.58 10.33
C SER A 47 -10.80 1.63 10.03
N THR A 48 -10.64 2.79 10.62
CA THR A 48 -11.51 3.94 10.32
C THR A 48 -11.26 4.47 8.92
N ARG A 49 -9.99 4.74 8.58
CA ARG A 49 -9.63 5.39 7.30
C ARG A 49 -9.92 4.52 6.09
N THR A 50 -9.47 3.26 6.09
CA THR A 50 -9.69 2.35 4.96
C THR A 50 -11.19 2.13 4.74
N ARG A 51 -11.93 1.84 5.80
CA ARG A 51 -13.38 1.67 5.73
C ARG A 51 -14.05 2.89 5.13
N CYS A 52 -13.86 4.07 5.72
CA CYS A 52 -14.49 5.30 5.23
C CYS A 52 -14.08 5.63 3.79
N ALA A 53 -12.83 5.40 3.40
CA ALA A 53 -12.37 5.66 2.04
C ALA A 53 -13.09 4.78 1.02
N PHE A 54 -13.21 3.48 1.27
CA PHE A 54 -13.93 2.57 0.38
C PHE A 54 -15.44 2.83 0.38
N GLU A 55 -16.06 3.07 1.55
CA GLU A 55 -17.49 3.41 1.62
C GLU A 55 -17.81 4.68 0.83
N VAL A 56 -17.05 5.76 1.04
CA VAL A 56 -17.27 7.03 0.34
C VAL A 56 -17.01 6.90 -1.16
N ALA A 57 -15.91 6.27 -1.56
CA ALA A 57 -15.59 6.08 -2.97
C ALA A 57 -16.64 5.24 -3.70
N ALA A 58 -17.12 4.16 -3.07
CA ALA A 58 -18.19 3.34 -3.64
C ALA A 58 -19.50 4.12 -3.79
N HIS A 59 -19.88 4.89 -2.75
CA HIS A 59 -21.06 5.74 -2.77
C HIS A 59 -21.00 6.81 -3.87
N ASP A 60 -19.87 7.52 -4.00
CA ASP A 60 -19.68 8.54 -5.03
C ASP A 60 -19.80 7.95 -6.44
N GLN A 61 -19.38 6.71 -6.62
CA GLN A 61 -19.49 5.96 -7.86
C GLN A 61 -20.87 5.27 -8.05
N GLY A 62 -21.80 5.44 -7.12
CA GLY A 62 -23.17 4.91 -7.19
C GLY A 62 -23.30 3.44 -6.81
N ALA A 63 -22.31 2.86 -6.13
CA ALA A 63 -22.36 1.51 -5.62
C ALA A 63 -22.95 1.44 -4.21
N HIS A 64 -23.44 0.25 -3.84
CA HIS A 64 -23.82 -0.09 -2.47
C HIS A 64 -22.69 -0.82 -1.77
N VAL A 65 -22.56 -0.65 -0.46
CA VAL A 65 -21.53 -1.26 0.35
C VAL A 65 -22.14 -2.09 1.48
N THR A 66 -21.58 -3.26 1.71
CA THR A 66 -21.83 -4.05 2.93
C THR A 66 -20.51 -4.18 3.70
N TYR A 67 -20.50 -3.67 4.93
CA TYR A 67 -19.36 -3.82 5.83
C TYR A 67 -19.48 -5.10 6.67
N LEU A 68 -18.50 -5.97 6.55
CA LEU A 68 -18.34 -7.21 7.30
C LEU A 68 -17.11 -7.05 8.22
N GLY A 69 -17.33 -6.55 9.42
CA GLY A 69 -16.27 -6.32 10.41
C GLY A 69 -15.79 -7.62 11.07
N PRO A 70 -14.81 -7.54 11.99
CA PRO A 70 -14.17 -8.71 12.62
C PRO A 70 -15.13 -9.66 13.34
N THR A 71 -16.26 -9.15 13.80
CA THR A 71 -17.32 -9.94 14.43
C THR A 71 -18.48 -10.29 13.49
N GLY A 72 -18.52 -9.68 12.31
CA GLY A 72 -19.62 -9.83 11.34
C GLY A 72 -19.42 -10.96 10.32
N SER A 73 -18.28 -11.64 10.33
CA SER A 73 -17.95 -12.74 9.42
C SER A 73 -17.71 -14.05 10.13
N GLN A 74 -18.00 -15.15 9.47
CA GLN A 74 -17.69 -16.52 9.92
C GLN A 74 -16.36 -17.02 9.34
N MET A 75 -15.69 -16.24 8.47
CA MET A 75 -14.40 -16.59 7.89
C MET A 75 -13.35 -16.85 8.98
N GLY A 76 -12.59 -17.92 8.83
CA GLY A 76 -11.60 -18.34 9.82
C GLY A 76 -12.17 -18.98 11.09
N LYS A 77 -13.50 -19.06 11.24
CA LYS A 77 -14.21 -19.70 12.38
C LYS A 77 -14.93 -20.96 11.93
N LYS A 78 -16.02 -20.81 11.18
CA LYS A 78 -16.85 -21.89 10.66
C LYS A 78 -16.70 -22.06 9.13
N GLU A 79 -16.15 -21.08 8.46
CA GLU A 79 -15.97 -21.06 7.01
C GLU A 79 -14.50 -20.88 6.65
N THR A 80 -14.06 -21.56 5.60
CA THR A 80 -12.74 -21.32 5.03
C THR A 80 -12.75 -20.02 4.18
N ALA A 81 -11.59 -19.39 4.00
CA ALA A 81 -11.46 -18.24 3.09
C ALA A 81 -11.96 -18.58 1.67
N LYS A 82 -11.78 -19.82 1.24
CA LYS A 82 -12.24 -20.30 -0.06
C LYS A 82 -13.77 -20.38 -0.16
N ASP A 83 -14.44 -20.82 0.88
CA ASP A 83 -15.91 -20.91 0.91
C ASP A 83 -16.51 -19.51 0.99
N THR A 84 -15.97 -18.65 1.88
CA THR A 84 -16.34 -17.23 1.96
C THR A 84 -16.17 -16.53 0.61
N ALA A 85 -15.05 -16.78 -0.10
CA ALA A 85 -14.80 -16.22 -1.43
C ALA A 85 -15.92 -16.56 -2.41
N ARG A 86 -16.33 -17.84 -2.49
CA ARG A 86 -17.39 -18.31 -3.39
C ARG A 86 -18.75 -17.71 -3.05
N VAL A 87 -19.07 -17.65 -1.76
CA VAL A 87 -20.34 -17.07 -1.28
C VAL A 87 -20.40 -15.59 -1.60
N LEU A 88 -19.38 -14.83 -1.22
CA LEU A 88 -19.36 -13.39 -1.49
C LEU A 88 -19.29 -13.08 -2.98
N GLY A 89 -18.52 -13.85 -3.76
CA GLY A 89 -18.44 -13.69 -5.21
C GLY A 89 -19.75 -13.96 -5.93
N GLY A 90 -20.65 -14.78 -5.35
CA GLY A 90 -22.00 -15.01 -5.87
C GLY A 90 -22.99 -13.89 -5.51
N MET A 91 -22.66 -13.02 -4.55
CA MET A 91 -23.56 -11.97 -4.06
C MET A 91 -23.12 -10.56 -4.45
N TYR A 92 -21.79 -10.33 -4.55
CA TYR A 92 -21.19 -9.03 -4.73
C TYR A 92 -20.45 -8.91 -6.06
N ASP A 93 -20.31 -7.69 -6.55
CA ASP A 93 -19.57 -7.37 -7.77
C ASP A 93 -18.08 -7.11 -7.52
N GLY A 94 -17.68 -6.99 -6.24
CA GLY A 94 -16.30 -6.83 -5.83
C GLY A 94 -16.14 -6.97 -4.32
N ILE A 95 -14.92 -7.30 -3.89
CA ILE A 95 -14.57 -7.52 -2.48
C ILE A 95 -13.35 -6.69 -2.14
N GLU A 96 -13.42 -5.85 -1.11
CA GLU A 96 -12.25 -5.31 -0.45
C GLU A 96 -11.95 -6.17 0.77
N TYR A 97 -10.67 -6.49 0.97
CA TYR A 97 -10.21 -7.24 2.12
C TYR A 97 -9.15 -6.48 2.89
N ARG A 98 -9.34 -6.39 4.20
CA ARG A 98 -8.35 -5.89 5.15
C ARG A 98 -8.18 -6.88 6.30
N GLY A 99 -7.00 -7.46 6.42
CA GLY A 99 -6.75 -8.50 7.42
C GLY A 99 -5.29 -8.74 7.72
N PHE A 100 -4.97 -9.98 8.03
CA PHE A 100 -3.63 -10.40 8.43
C PHE A 100 -2.87 -11.03 7.27
N SER A 101 -3.38 -12.11 6.72
CA SER A 101 -2.63 -12.97 5.82
C SER A 101 -2.76 -12.56 4.35
N GLN A 102 -1.62 -12.40 3.67
CA GLN A 102 -1.56 -12.21 2.23
C GLN A 102 -2.20 -13.39 1.49
N ARG A 103 -2.00 -14.62 1.98
CA ARG A 103 -2.62 -15.82 1.40
C ARG A 103 -4.15 -15.76 1.44
N THR A 104 -4.74 -15.13 2.44
CA THR A 104 -6.20 -14.97 2.52
C THR A 104 -6.71 -14.11 1.38
N VAL A 105 -6.14 -12.93 1.13
CA VAL A 105 -6.57 -12.05 0.03
C VAL A 105 -6.35 -12.71 -1.33
N GLU A 106 -5.26 -13.44 -1.51
CA GLU A 106 -4.99 -14.20 -2.74
C GLU A 106 -6.01 -15.33 -2.95
N THR A 107 -6.40 -16.03 -1.87
CA THR A 107 -7.46 -17.04 -1.91
C THR A 107 -8.80 -16.42 -2.29
N LEU A 108 -9.15 -15.28 -1.70
CA LEU A 108 -10.35 -14.53 -2.07
C LEU A 108 -10.33 -14.16 -3.56
N ALA A 109 -9.23 -13.62 -4.05
CA ALA A 109 -9.07 -13.26 -5.46
C ALA A 109 -9.16 -14.46 -6.42
N GLN A 110 -8.61 -15.60 -6.01
CA GLN A 110 -8.62 -16.81 -6.82
C GLN A 110 -10.01 -17.45 -6.94
N TYR A 111 -10.82 -17.42 -5.88
CA TYR A 111 -12.04 -18.23 -5.81
C TYR A 111 -13.34 -17.43 -5.82
N SER A 112 -13.32 -16.10 -5.70
CA SER A 112 -14.54 -15.29 -5.72
C SER A 112 -15.14 -15.10 -7.11
N GLY A 113 -14.33 -15.09 -8.16
CA GLY A 113 -14.77 -14.78 -9.53
C GLY A 113 -15.06 -13.29 -9.77
N VAL A 114 -14.83 -12.43 -8.78
CA VAL A 114 -14.99 -10.97 -8.86
C VAL A 114 -13.69 -10.27 -8.49
N PRO A 115 -13.51 -8.97 -8.84
CA PRO A 115 -12.35 -8.20 -8.40
C PRO A 115 -12.19 -8.19 -6.87
N VAL A 116 -10.95 -8.37 -6.41
CA VAL A 116 -10.60 -8.30 -5.00
C VAL A 116 -9.51 -7.25 -4.81
N TRP A 117 -9.74 -6.30 -3.90
CA TRP A 117 -8.78 -5.25 -3.53
C TRP A 117 -8.15 -5.58 -2.18
N ASN A 118 -6.82 -5.51 -2.13
CA ASN A 118 -6.08 -5.61 -0.88
C ASN A 118 -6.06 -4.24 -0.18
N GLY A 119 -6.90 -4.05 0.82
CA GLY A 119 -6.93 -2.86 1.67
C GLY A 119 -5.79 -2.82 2.69
N LEU A 120 -5.28 -3.96 3.12
CA LEU A 120 -4.06 -4.17 3.90
C LEU A 120 -3.92 -5.65 4.27
N THR A 121 -2.68 -6.15 4.24
CA THR A 121 -2.26 -7.38 4.93
C THR A 121 -1.02 -7.08 5.80
N ASP A 122 -0.51 -8.08 6.51
CA ASP A 122 0.76 -7.95 7.24
C ASP A 122 1.96 -7.80 6.30
N GLU A 123 1.81 -8.17 5.02
CA GLU A 123 2.88 -8.16 4.02
C GLU A 123 2.81 -6.98 3.06
N ASP A 124 1.61 -6.42 2.82
CA ASP A 124 1.41 -5.44 1.74
C ASP A 124 0.25 -4.47 2.04
N HIS A 125 0.36 -3.23 1.53
CA HIS A 125 -0.68 -2.20 1.62
C HIS A 125 -0.78 -1.38 0.31
N PRO A 126 -1.15 -1.99 -0.82
CA PRO A 126 -1.04 -1.39 -2.15
C PRO A 126 -1.91 -0.14 -2.34
N THR A 127 -3.08 -0.07 -1.69
CA THR A 127 -3.97 1.09 -1.79
C THR A 127 -3.38 2.34 -1.14
N GLN A 128 -2.59 2.19 -0.06
CA GLN A 128 -1.86 3.30 0.55
C GLN A 128 -0.79 3.84 -0.40
N VAL A 129 -0.02 2.95 -1.01
CA VAL A 129 1.06 3.33 -1.94
C VAL A 129 0.54 4.15 -3.13
N LEU A 130 -0.60 3.77 -3.69
CA LEU A 130 -1.23 4.54 -4.77
C LEU A 130 -1.56 5.97 -4.32
N ALA A 131 -2.08 6.15 -3.11
CA ALA A 131 -2.39 7.46 -2.54
C ALA A 131 -1.11 8.29 -2.28
N ASP A 132 -0.06 7.66 -1.73
CA ASP A 132 1.20 8.32 -1.41
C ASP A 132 1.93 8.78 -2.67
N PHE A 133 1.99 7.94 -3.71
CA PHE A 133 2.62 8.28 -4.97
C PHE A 133 1.84 9.38 -5.72
N LEU A 134 0.51 9.32 -5.73
CA LEU A 134 -0.31 10.38 -6.28
C LEU A 134 -0.04 11.71 -5.56
N THR A 135 0.03 11.68 -4.23
CA THR A 135 0.35 12.86 -3.42
C THR A 135 1.74 13.41 -3.74
N ALA A 136 2.75 12.55 -3.80
CA ALA A 136 4.11 12.94 -4.15
C ALA A 136 4.16 13.63 -5.52
N LYS A 137 3.53 13.02 -6.54
CA LYS A 137 3.46 13.60 -7.88
C LYS A 137 2.75 14.96 -7.90
N GLU A 138 1.61 15.08 -7.22
CA GLU A 138 0.84 16.32 -7.17
C GLU A 138 1.61 17.48 -6.50
N VAL A 139 2.35 17.18 -5.43
CA VAL A 139 3.11 18.19 -4.68
C VAL A 139 4.40 18.56 -5.41
N LEU A 140 5.15 17.58 -5.85
CA LEU A 140 6.46 17.78 -6.47
C LEU A 140 6.37 18.25 -7.92
N LYS A 141 5.28 17.98 -8.60
CA LYS A 141 5.11 18.25 -10.04
C LYS A 141 6.18 17.56 -10.91
N LYS A 142 6.63 16.39 -10.47
CA LYS A 142 7.62 15.56 -11.17
C LYS A 142 6.95 14.30 -11.73
N GLU A 143 7.53 13.75 -12.80
CA GLU A 143 7.19 12.39 -13.22
C GLU A 143 7.77 11.37 -12.24
N TYR A 144 7.16 10.18 -12.16
CA TYR A 144 7.56 9.17 -11.18
C TYR A 144 9.03 8.74 -11.32
N ALA A 145 9.54 8.63 -12.56
CA ALA A 145 10.93 8.28 -12.83
C ALA A 145 11.94 9.32 -12.28
N ASP A 146 11.49 10.56 -12.06
CA ASP A 146 12.31 11.66 -11.57
C ASP A 146 12.17 11.88 -10.06
N ILE A 147 11.41 11.04 -9.37
CA ILE A 147 11.20 11.11 -7.91
C ILE A 147 12.15 10.15 -7.20
N ASN A 148 12.94 10.71 -6.29
CA ASN A 148 13.73 9.95 -5.33
C ASN A 148 12.92 9.78 -4.04
N PHE A 149 12.35 8.59 -3.84
CA PHE A 149 11.48 8.28 -2.70
C PHE A 149 12.23 7.45 -1.68
N THR A 150 12.34 7.92 -0.45
CA THR A 150 13.07 7.24 0.63
C THR A 150 12.13 6.84 1.76
N TYR A 151 12.16 5.57 2.13
CA TYR A 151 11.55 5.07 3.36
C TYR A 151 12.63 4.90 4.44
N VAL A 152 12.36 5.38 5.65
CA VAL A 152 13.27 5.26 6.81
C VAL A 152 12.54 4.57 7.95
N GLY A 153 13.03 3.42 8.40
CA GLY A 153 12.42 2.70 9.53
C GLY A 153 12.55 1.18 9.45
N ASP A 154 11.49 0.46 9.79
CA ASP A 154 11.44 -1.00 9.67
C ASP A 154 11.25 -1.44 8.21
N GLY A 155 12.31 -2.01 7.62
CA GLY A 155 12.27 -2.49 6.23
C GLY A 155 11.43 -3.74 6.00
N ARG A 156 10.91 -4.38 7.07
CA ARG A 156 9.95 -5.50 6.98
C ARG A 156 8.50 -5.05 7.11
N ASN A 157 8.29 -3.78 7.39
CA ASN A 157 6.95 -3.22 7.50
C ASN A 157 6.19 -3.39 6.18
N ASN A 158 4.88 -3.67 6.25
CA ASN A 158 4.05 -3.88 5.07
C ASN A 158 4.00 -2.65 4.14
N VAL A 159 4.06 -1.43 4.70
CA VAL A 159 4.12 -0.19 3.91
C VAL A 159 5.47 -0.06 3.21
N ALA A 160 6.60 -0.39 3.89
CA ALA A 160 7.92 -0.42 3.27
C ALA A 160 7.97 -1.40 2.07
N ASN A 161 7.44 -2.60 2.27
CA ASN A 161 7.33 -3.62 1.23
C ASN A 161 6.48 -3.15 0.06
N ALA A 162 5.32 -2.56 0.34
CA ALA A 162 4.40 -2.05 -0.67
C ALA A 162 5.01 -0.88 -1.45
N LEU A 163 5.67 0.08 -0.77
CA LEU A 163 6.35 1.20 -1.42
C LEU A 163 7.47 0.73 -2.33
N MET A 164 8.30 -0.23 -1.89
CA MET A 164 9.37 -0.80 -2.71
C MET A 164 8.82 -1.49 -3.97
N GLN A 165 7.75 -2.29 -3.83
CA GLN A 165 7.08 -2.94 -4.95
C GLN A 165 6.47 -1.92 -5.92
N GLY A 166 5.75 -0.94 -5.39
CA GLY A 166 5.13 0.12 -6.17
C GLY A 166 6.16 0.96 -6.92
N ALA A 167 7.25 1.37 -6.26
CA ALA A 167 8.34 2.13 -6.86
C ALA A 167 9.02 1.35 -7.99
N ALA A 168 9.29 0.06 -7.78
CA ALA A 168 9.84 -0.81 -8.81
C ALA A 168 8.95 -0.86 -10.07
N ILE A 169 7.64 -1.00 -9.89
CA ILE A 169 6.68 -1.06 -11.01
C ILE A 169 6.57 0.28 -11.73
N MET A 170 6.63 1.39 -10.99
CA MET A 170 6.51 2.74 -11.54
C MET A 170 7.83 3.26 -12.14
N GLY A 171 8.95 2.55 -11.96
CA GLY A 171 10.26 2.97 -12.43
C GLY A 171 10.85 4.14 -11.65
N MET A 172 10.53 4.23 -10.36
CA MET A 172 11.02 5.27 -9.44
C MET A 172 12.39 4.89 -8.88
N ASN A 173 13.11 5.89 -8.38
CA ASN A 173 14.25 5.66 -7.49
C ASN A 173 13.74 5.49 -6.06
N PHE A 174 13.98 4.32 -5.48
CA PHE A 174 13.54 4.00 -4.13
C PHE A 174 14.70 3.65 -3.21
N HIS A 175 14.81 4.36 -2.10
CA HIS A 175 15.79 4.08 -1.06
C HIS A 175 15.08 3.53 0.17
N LEU A 176 15.57 2.40 0.68
CA LEU A 176 15.14 1.81 1.94
C LEU A 176 16.28 1.95 2.95
N VAL A 177 16.05 2.76 3.97
CA VAL A 177 17.02 3.04 5.04
C VAL A 177 16.57 2.34 6.31
N CYS A 178 17.22 1.25 6.65
CA CYS A 178 16.83 0.42 7.80
C CYS A 178 18.04 -0.32 8.40
N PRO A 179 17.94 -0.75 9.68
CA PRO A 179 18.93 -1.69 10.25
C PRO A 179 19.01 -2.96 9.43
N LYS A 180 20.18 -3.56 9.31
CA LYS A 180 20.40 -4.82 8.55
C LYS A 180 19.52 -5.97 9.03
N GLU A 181 19.22 -6.02 10.32
CA GLU A 181 18.36 -7.00 10.96
C GLU A 181 16.88 -6.87 10.50
N LEU A 182 16.52 -5.71 9.99
CA LEU A 182 15.18 -5.39 9.51
C LEU A 182 15.11 -5.23 7.98
N ASN A 183 16.09 -5.76 7.25
CA ASN A 183 16.00 -5.81 5.79
C ASN A 183 14.78 -6.64 5.33
N PRO A 184 14.17 -6.29 4.20
CA PRO A 184 13.15 -7.13 3.58
C PRO A 184 13.71 -8.51 3.23
N THR A 185 12.83 -9.46 2.93
CA THR A 185 13.24 -10.79 2.50
C THR A 185 14.01 -10.71 1.18
N GLU A 186 15.02 -11.58 1.01
CA GLU A 186 15.81 -11.65 -0.24
C GLU A 186 14.91 -11.93 -1.46
N GLU A 187 13.88 -12.75 -1.30
CA GLU A 187 12.94 -13.05 -2.37
C GLU A 187 12.22 -11.78 -2.85
N LEU A 188 11.70 -10.96 -1.92
CA LEU A 188 11.04 -9.72 -2.24
C LEU A 188 12.00 -8.72 -2.88
N LEU A 189 13.20 -8.57 -2.31
CA LEU A 189 14.23 -7.68 -2.82
C LEU A 189 14.62 -8.03 -4.26
N ASN A 190 15.03 -9.27 -4.50
CA ASN A 190 15.43 -9.75 -5.83
C ASN A 190 14.32 -9.54 -6.89
N ARG A 191 13.06 -9.76 -6.47
CA ARG A 191 11.90 -9.51 -7.33
C ARG A 191 11.76 -8.03 -7.68
N CYS A 192 11.88 -7.15 -6.67
CA CYS A 192 11.74 -5.71 -6.88
C CYS A 192 12.90 -5.11 -7.68
N GLU A 193 14.13 -5.52 -7.43
CA GLU A 193 15.30 -5.08 -8.21
C GLU A 193 15.18 -5.43 -9.69
N ARG A 194 14.73 -6.66 -10.00
CA ARG A 194 14.49 -7.07 -11.38
C ARG A 194 13.40 -6.22 -12.05
N ILE A 195 12.28 -6.00 -11.36
CA ILE A 195 11.17 -5.19 -11.87
C ILE A 195 11.61 -3.72 -12.06
N ALA A 196 12.37 -3.17 -11.11
CA ALA A 196 12.89 -1.81 -11.19
C ALA A 196 13.81 -1.65 -12.42
N ALA A 197 14.75 -2.58 -12.61
CA ALA A 197 15.66 -2.56 -13.77
C ALA A 197 14.90 -2.61 -15.10
N GLU A 198 13.85 -3.44 -15.21
CA GLU A 198 13.00 -3.51 -16.40
C GLU A 198 12.21 -2.22 -16.66
N ASN A 199 11.91 -1.44 -15.63
CA ASN A 199 11.12 -0.20 -15.72
C ASN A 199 11.95 1.09 -15.67
N GLY A 200 13.27 0.99 -15.59
CA GLY A 200 14.19 2.14 -15.56
C GLY A 200 14.32 2.79 -14.18
N GLY A 201 13.83 2.14 -13.12
CA GLY A 201 14.00 2.55 -11.73
C GLY A 201 15.20 1.90 -11.05
N ASN A 202 15.46 2.33 -9.82
CA ASN A 202 16.55 1.80 -8.99
C ASN A 202 16.09 1.57 -7.55
N ILE A 203 16.62 0.52 -6.89
CA ILE A 203 16.39 0.25 -5.48
C ILE A 203 17.73 0.26 -4.75
N LEU A 204 17.83 1.06 -3.70
CA LEU A 204 18.97 1.11 -2.79
C LEU A 204 18.53 0.70 -1.39
N ILE A 205 19.15 -0.32 -0.80
CA ILE A 205 18.98 -0.65 0.62
C ILE A 205 20.27 -0.30 1.35
N THR A 206 20.16 0.42 2.45
CA THR A 206 21.32 0.85 3.24
C THR A 206 20.97 1.03 4.71
N ASP A 207 21.95 0.78 5.58
CA ASP A 207 21.91 1.13 7.00
C ASP A 207 22.52 2.52 7.29
N ASP A 208 23.12 3.15 6.27
CA ASP A 208 23.68 4.48 6.32
C ASP A 208 22.59 5.52 6.00
N ILE A 209 22.16 6.25 7.03
CA ILE A 209 21.09 7.23 6.95
C ILE A 209 21.46 8.37 5.98
N ASP A 210 22.67 8.93 6.11
CA ASP A 210 23.11 10.07 5.31
C ASP A 210 23.17 9.72 3.82
N LYS A 211 23.65 8.52 3.51
CA LYS A 211 23.67 8.00 2.14
C LYS A 211 22.26 7.79 1.60
N GLY A 212 21.38 7.23 2.43
CA GLY A 212 20.02 6.84 1.98
C GLY A 212 19.08 8.01 1.79
N VAL A 213 19.21 9.08 2.59
CA VAL A 213 18.34 10.27 2.48
C VAL A 213 18.89 11.35 1.55
N LYS A 214 20.13 11.17 1.08
CA LYS A 214 20.75 12.14 0.19
C LYS A 214 19.94 12.28 -1.10
N ASP A 215 19.71 13.53 -1.50
CA ASP A 215 18.97 13.90 -2.72
C ASP A 215 17.52 13.34 -2.76
N SER A 216 16.94 12.96 -1.61
CA SER A 216 15.57 12.50 -1.53
C SER A 216 14.59 13.65 -1.75
N ASP A 217 13.60 13.42 -2.62
CA ASP A 217 12.46 14.32 -2.80
C ASP A 217 11.38 14.10 -1.72
N VAL A 218 11.28 12.85 -1.25
CA VAL A 218 10.32 12.42 -0.24
C VAL A 218 11.04 11.54 0.79
N ILE A 219 10.87 11.86 2.08
CA ILE A 219 11.16 10.92 3.17
C ILE A 219 9.86 10.45 3.78
N TYR A 220 9.70 9.14 3.83
CA TYR A 220 8.56 8.45 4.42
C TYR A 220 9.00 7.64 5.63
N THR A 221 8.20 7.62 6.67
CA THR A 221 8.39 6.75 7.85
C THR A 221 7.05 6.26 8.36
N ASP A 222 7.02 5.15 9.06
CA ASP A 222 5.83 4.60 9.68
C ASP A 222 6.12 4.23 11.14
N VAL A 223 5.11 3.74 11.85
CA VAL A 223 5.25 3.29 13.22
C VAL A 223 6.29 2.16 13.33
N TRP A 224 7.04 2.15 14.43
CA TRP A 224 8.09 1.15 14.65
C TRP A 224 7.56 -0.19 15.14
N VAL A 225 6.34 -0.19 15.65
CA VAL A 225 5.64 -1.40 16.11
C VAL A 225 4.25 -1.39 15.55
N SER A 226 3.88 -2.46 14.85
CA SER A 226 2.56 -2.58 14.22
C SER A 226 1.48 -2.86 15.25
N MET A 227 0.24 -2.48 14.93
CA MET A 227 -0.91 -2.79 15.78
C MET A 227 -1.08 -4.30 15.92
N GLY A 228 -1.06 -4.78 17.17
CA GLY A 228 -1.23 -6.21 17.51
C GLY A 228 0.07 -6.95 17.82
N GLU A 229 1.24 -6.30 17.71
CA GLU A 229 2.49 -6.86 18.21
C GLU A 229 2.56 -6.78 19.75
N PRO A 230 3.17 -7.78 20.44
CA PRO A 230 3.34 -7.79 21.87
C PRO A 230 4.20 -6.63 22.40
N ASP A 231 3.93 -6.17 23.63
CA ASP A 231 4.68 -5.06 24.24
C ASP A 231 6.18 -5.35 24.42
N GLU A 232 6.56 -6.62 24.51
CA GLU A 232 7.95 -7.04 24.63
C GLU A 232 8.77 -6.68 23.38
N VAL A 233 8.15 -6.67 22.22
CA VAL A 233 8.77 -6.30 20.93
C VAL A 233 9.16 -4.82 20.91
N TRP A 234 8.45 -3.96 21.66
CA TRP A 234 8.69 -2.52 21.73
C TRP A 234 10.13 -2.17 22.13
N GLN A 235 10.66 -2.80 23.17
CA GLN A 235 11.99 -2.46 23.70
C GLN A 235 13.09 -2.79 22.69
N GLU A 236 12.97 -3.91 22.02
CA GLU A 236 13.91 -4.33 20.99
C GLU A 236 13.84 -3.42 19.77
N ARG A 237 12.60 -3.14 19.29
CA ARG A 237 12.38 -2.24 18.14
C ARG A 237 12.86 -0.81 18.42
N LEU A 238 12.56 -0.26 19.59
CA LEU A 238 13.06 1.06 20.00
C LEU A 238 14.59 1.11 19.97
N LYS A 239 15.27 0.09 20.46
CA LYS A 239 16.73 0.03 20.48
C LYS A 239 17.31 0.04 19.06
N LEU A 240 16.72 -0.74 18.14
CA LEU A 240 17.17 -0.84 16.75
C LEU A 240 16.82 0.41 15.93
N LEU A 241 15.62 0.94 16.11
CA LEU A 241 15.08 1.97 15.22
C LEU A 241 15.29 3.40 15.71
N LYS A 242 15.67 3.60 16.98
CA LYS A 242 15.95 4.95 17.52
C LYS A 242 16.96 5.75 16.69
N PRO A 243 18.06 5.17 16.18
CA PRO A 243 18.97 5.88 15.27
C PRO A 243 18.31 6.33 13.96
N TYR A 244 17.27 5.63 13.52
CA TYR A 244 16.53 5.87 12.27
C TYR A 244 15.32 6.79 12.45
N GLN A 245 15.22 7.47 13.58
CA GLN A 245 14.15 8.43 13.82
C GLN A 245 14.27 9.61 12.84
N VAL A 246 13.20 9.86 12.08
CA VAL A 246 13.13 11.03 11.20
C VAL A 246 12.99 12.29 12.07
N ASN A 247 14.03 13.11 12.10
CA ASN A 247 14.12 14.36 12.84
C ASN A 247 14.68 15.47 11.93
N GLN A 248 15.10 16.60 12.48
CA GLN A 248 15.61 17.71 11.68
C GLN A 248 16.83 17.37 10.81
N THR A 249 17.68 16.45 11.23
CA THR A 249 18.91 16.11 10.49
C THR A 249 18.60 15.41 9.16
N PRO A 250 17.88 14.28 9.09
CA PRO A 250 17.44 13.71 7.81
C PRO A 250 16.60 14.67 6.96
N VAL A 251 15.70 15.45 7.59
CA VAL A 251 14.80 16.36 6.88
C VAL A 251 15.55 17.53 6.24
N SER A 252 16.71 17.93 6.75
CA SER A 252 17.51 19.00 6.14
C SER A 252 18.01 18.66 4.73
N TYR A 253 17.99 17.40 4.33
CA TYR A 253 18.38 16.92 3.00
C TYR A 253 17.21 16.83 2.00
N THR A 254 15.99 17.20 2.42
CA THR A 254 14.78 17.04 1.60
C THR A 254 13.95 18.31 1.50
N HIS A 255 13.12 18.37 0.47
CA HIS A 255 12.17 19.47 0.26
C HIS A 255 10.73 19.11 0.66
N LEU A 256 10.43 17.83 0.91
CA LEU A 256 9.08 17.39 1.26
C LEU A 256 9.11 16.23 2.27
N THR A 257 8.32 16.38 3.34
CA THR A 257 7.95 15.28 4.23
C THR A 257 6.46 14.99 4.08
N LEU A 258 6.09 13.73 3.82
CA LEU A 258 4.70 13.32 3.89
C LEU A 258 4.35 13.02 5.35
N PRO A 259 3.33 13.68 5.93
CA PRO A 259 2.97 13.45 7.32
C PRO A 259 2.38 12.05 7.48
N THR A 260 3.13 11.15 8.08
CA THR A 260 2.57 9.97 8.71
C THR A 260 2.16 10.35 10.13
N LYS A 261 0.97 9.94 10.54
CA LYS A 261 0.57 10.17 11.93
C LYS A 261 1.51 9.42 12.87
N ALA A 262 2.07 10.15 13.80
CA ALA A 262 2.62 9.60 15.03
C ALA A 262 1.51 8.91 15.84
#